data_295ced690821759fdcdf5f162e11fd0d
#
_entry.id   295ced690821759fdcdf5f162e11fd0d
#
_cell.length_a   1.000
_cell.length_b   1.000
_cell.length_c   1.000
_cell.angle_alpha   90.00
_cell.angle_beta   90.00
_cell.angle_gamma   90.00
#
_symmetry.space_group_name_H-M   'P 1'
#
loop_
_entity.id
_entity.type
_entity.pdbx_description
1 polymer ?
#
loop_
_entity_poly.entity_id
_entity_poly.type
_entity_poly.pdbx_seq_one_letter_code
_entity_poly.pdbx_strand_id
1 'polypeptide(L)'
;FINKLKMKYFKNLKKKYKWGTNPYYKIAAIKKIHPTYIQQMLADNRYNKKNYKIIISNLSKENSKKFNPHKLFIPNNIYASKKNGKWSPFNDLSNKKILILGPGENIKKNKTKIIRFIKDKRPFVIALNSFNSLQEKLVNVRAICHPKRIISDFDFLNRVNTPIIAPISSMPEKLKNYLKLDNKIIFDFGLHLNGKKKIFVGKNYCSIPKPLVFFYSLSVAISAKAKKIYLAGFDGYKNDDPFSDETNHYLKKFLQTYGKLSLITITKSKYKIPPLKL
;
A
#
# COMPACT_ATOMS: atom_id res chain seq x y z
N PHE A 1 -20.12 -28.69 19.39
CA PHE A 1 -20.61 -28.41 18.04
C PHE A 1 -19.98 -27.11 17.47
N ILE A 2 -19.98 -26.03 18.20
CA ILE A 2 -19.41 -24.70 17.81
C ILE A 2 -17.90 -24.81 17.50
N ASN A 3 -17.13 -25.58 18.26
CA ASN A 3 -15.71 -25.75 18.03
C ASN A 3 -15.39 -26.58 16.77
N LYS A 4 -16.21 -27.57 16.43
CA LYS A 4 -16.08 -28.34 15.18
C LYS A 4 -16.37 -27.49 13.95
N LEU A 5 -17.39 -26.65 13.98
CA LEU A 5 -17.73 -25.70 12.90
C LEU A 5 -16.62 -24.64 12.71
N LYS A 6 -16.06 -24.13 13.82
CA LYS A 6 -14.92 -23.20 13.76
C LYS A 6 -13.69 -23.87 13.14
N MET A 7 -13.37 -25.11 13.55
CA MET A 7 -12.25 -25.88 12.97
C MET A 7 -12.43 -26.15 11.47
N LYS A 8 -13.65 -26.49 11.02
CA LYS A 8 -13.97 -26.71 9.60
C LYS A 8 -13.79 -25.41 8.78
N TYR A 9 -14.24 -24.27 9.32
CA TYR A 9 -14.03 -22.96 8.71
C TYR A 9 -12.54 -22.62 8.58
N PHE A 10 -11.74 -22.90 9.61
CA PHE A 10 -10.28 -22.78 9.58
C PHE A 10 -9.60 -23.60 8.51
N LYS A 11 -9.94 -24.90 8.43
CA LYS A 11 -9.40 -25.82 7.41
C LYS A 11 -9.72 -25.30 6.00
N ASN A 12 -10.93 -24.80 5.79
CA ASN A 12 -11.35 -24.26 4.49
C ASN A 12 -10.63 -22.96 4.14
N LEU A 13 -10.42 -22.06 5.09
CA LEU A 13 -9.62 -20.85 4.87
C LEU A 13 -8.15 -21.19 4.57
N LYS A 14 -7.56 -22.14 5.31
CA LYS A 14 -6.21 -22.63 5.05
C LYS A 14 -6.06 -23.20 3.65
N LYS A 15 -7.02 -24.06 3.21
CA LYS A 15 -7.05 -24.65 1.87
C LYS A 15 -7.24 -23.58 0.78
N LYS A 16 -8.18 -22.66 0.99
CA LYS A 16 -8.53 -21.61 0.03
C LYS A 16 -7.41 -20.58 -0.19
N TYR A 17 -6.65 -20.24 0.85
CA TYR A 17 -5.63 -19.21 0.79
C TYR A 17 -4.20 -19.74 0.81
N LYS A 18 -4.00 -21.06 0.83
CA LYS A 18 -2.69 -21.75 0.88
C LYS A 18 -1.75 -21.24 1.98
N TRP A 19 -2.31 -20.81 3.10
CA TRP A 19 -1.54 -20.21 4.17
C TRP A 19 -1.27 -21.20 5.30
N GLY A 20 -0.10 -21.12 5.92
CA GLY A 20 0.31 -22.00 7.00
C GLY A 20 -0.59 -21.93 8.24
N THR A 21 -0.29 -22.73 9.26
CA THR A 21 -0.95 -22.73 10.57
C THR A 21 -0.68 -21.44 11.33
N ASN A 22 -1.38 -20.36 10.99
CA ASN A 22 -1.18 -19.08 11.62
C ASN A 22 -2.34 -18.80 12.58
N PRO A 23 -2.10 -18.38 13.83
CA PRO A 23 -3.14 -18.04 14.81
C PRO A 23 -4.11 -16.95 14.34
N TYR A 24 -3.73 -16.17 13.33
CA TYR A 24 -4.56 -15.14 12.72
C TYR A 24 -5.88 -15.65 12.17
N TYR A 25 -5.93 -16.88 11.69
CA TYR A 25 -7.17 -17.51 11.24
C TYR A 25 -8.18 -17.71 12.37
N LYS A 26 -7.68 -18.02 13.57
CA LYS A 26 -8.51 -18.16 14.76
C LYS A 26 -9.21 -16.86 15.12
N ILE A 27 -8.48 -15.78 15.09
CA ILE A 27 -9.00 -14.44 15.34
C ILE A 27 -9.95 -14.02 14.22
N ALA A 28 -9.57 -14.25 12.96
CA ALA A 28 -10.40 -13.94 11.80
C ALA A 28 -11.76 -14.63 11.84
N ALA A 29 -11.79 -15.93 12.18
CA ALA A 29 -13.02 -16.70 12.30
C ALA A 29 -13.91 -16.21 13.45
N ILE A 30 -13.32 -15.90 14.63
CA ILE A 30 -14.06 -15.39 15.79
C ILE A 30 -14.66 -14.02 15.49
N LYS A 31 -13.92 -13.15 14.79
CA LYS A 31 -14.32 -11.78 14.52
C LYS A 31 -15.00 -11.59 13.16
N LYS A 32 -15.16 -12.66 12.38
CA LYS A 32 -15.72 -12.64 11.01
C LYS A 32 -15.01 -11.64 10.08
N ILE A 33 -13.70 -11.50 10.24
CA ILE A 33 -12.84 -10.59 9.48
C ILE A 33 -11.92 -11.40 8.57
N HIS A 34 -11.55 -10.84 7.42
CA HIS A 34 -10.67 -11.55 6.50
C HIS A 34 -9.28 -11.82 7.14
N PRO A 35 -8.74 -13.06 7.05
CA PRO A 35 -7.47 -13.42 7.71
C PRO A 35 -6.29 -12.55 7.32
N THR A 36 -6.20 -12.11 6.05
CA THR A 36 -5.13 -11.22 5.58
C THR A 36 -5.08 -9.90 6.35
N TYR A 37 -6.25 -9.39 6.70
CA TYR A 37 -6.34 -8.16 7.46
C TYR A 37 -5.78 -8.33 8.87
N ILE A 38 -6.16 -9.41 9.55
CA ILE A 38 -5.62 -9.75 10.87
C ILE A 38 -4.12 -9.98 10.80
N GLN A 39 -3.67 -10.71 9.78
CA GLN A 39 -2.25 -10.99 9.57
C GLN A 39 -1.45 -9.69 9.37
N GLN A 40 -1.92 -8.80 8.52
CA GLN A 40 -1.26 -7.50 8.31
C GLN A 40 -1.27 -6.64 9.56
N MET A 41 -2.36 -6.65 10.32
CA MET A 41 -2.46 -5.92 11.58
C MET A 41 -1.49 -6.44 12.62
N LEU A 42 -1.32 -7.75 12.77
CA LEU A 42 -0.52 -8.37 13.82
C LEU A 42 0.95 -8.60 13.42
N ALA A 43 1.25 -8.74 12.13
CA ALA A 43 2.63 -8.80 11.64
C ALA A 43 3.33 -7.43 11.67
N ASP A 44 2.57 -6.38 11.70
CA ASP A 44 3.08 -5.03 11.89
C ASP A 44 3.27 -4.78 13.40
N ASN A 45 4.50 -4.92 13.92
CA ASN A 45 4.87 -4.58 15.31
C ASN A 45 4.51 -3.14 15.71
N ARG A 46 3.87 -2.39 14.81
CA ARG A 46 3.35 -1.04 14.99
C ARG A 46 1.99 -1.00 15.67
N TYR A 47 1.31 -2.16 15.79
CA TYR A 47 0.03 -2.26 16.48
C TYR A 47 0.24 -2.56 17.95
N ASN A 48 -0.17 -1.62 18.78
CA ASN A 48 -0.42 -1.97 20.17
C ASN A 48 -1.81 -2.64 20.29
N LYS A 49 -1.97 -3.48 21.32
CA LYS A 49 -3.23 -4.20 21.57
C LYS A 49 -4.46 -3.27 21.70
N LYS A 50 -4.25 -2.00 22.06
CA LYS A 50 -5.31 -0.99 22.23
C LYS A 50 -5.91 -0.58 20.89
N ASN A 51 -5.07 -0.26 19.89
CA ASN A 51 -5.54 0.14 18.56
C ASN A 51 -6.24 -1.02 17.85
N TYR A 52 -5.70 -2.22 17.99
CA TYR A 52 -6.33 -3.43 17.49
C TYR A 52 -7.77 -3.59 17.99
N LYS A 53 -7.99 -3.46 19.32
CA LYS A 53 -9.32 -3.58 19.93
C LYS A 53 -10.28 -2.51 19.37
N ILE A 54 -9.84 -1.26 19.23
CA ILE A 54 -10.65 -0.16 18.69
C ILE A 54 -11.06 -0.44 17.25
N ILE A 55 -10.12 -0.81 16.40
CA ILE A 55 -10.40 -1.10 15.00
C ILE A 55 -11.37 -2.27 14.86
N ILE A 56 -11.14 -3.36 15.61
CA ILE A 56 -12.03 -4.52 15.59
C ILE A 56 -13.42 -4.19 16.14
N SER A 57 -13.52 -3.37 17.19
CA SER A 57 -14.82 -2.96 17.73
C SER A 57 -15.60 -2.10 16.75
N ASN A 58 -14.94 -1.18 16.06
CA ASN A 58 -15.57 -0.33 15.05
C ASN A 58 -16.04 -1.13 13.84
N LEU A 59 -15.21 -2.05 13.35
CA LEU A 59 -15.59 -2.96 12.26
C LEU A 59 -16.76 -3.87 12.64
N SER A 60 -16.84 -4.33 13.89
CA SER A 60 -17.93 -5.19 14.35
C SER A 60 -19.23 -4.44 14.63
N LYS A 61 -19.17 -3.16 15.05
CA LYS A 61 -20.34 -2.31 15.28
C LYS A 61 -21.06 -1.91 13.99
N GLU A 62 -20.29 -1.61 12.93
CA GLU A 62 -20.87 -1.19 11.63
C GLU A 62 -21.64 -2.32 10.92
N ASN A 63 -21.43 -3.59 11.30
CA ASN A 63 -21.88 -4.74 10.53
C ASN A 63 -22.53 -5.86 11.34
N SER A 64 -23.11 -5.56 12.52
CA SER A 64 -23.66 -6.60 13.42
C SER A 64 -24.77 -7.45 12.82
N LYS A 65 -25.45 -7.03 11.75
CA LYS A 65 -26.53 -7.78 11.09
C LYS A 65 -26.21 -8.35 9.71
N LYS A 66 -25.20 -7.83 8.97
CA LYS A 66 -24.87 -8.28 7.60
C LYS A 66 -23.40 -8.16 7.27
N PHE A 67 -22.52 -8.58 8.16
CA PHE A 67 -21.07 -8.51 7.92
C PHE A 67 -20.65 -9.50 6.83
N ASN A 68 -20.36 -8.98 5.63
CA ASN A 68 -19.68 -9.70 4.59
C ASN A 68 -18.23 -9.24 4.51
N PRO A 69 -17.26 -10.03 5.04
CA PRO A 69 -15.85 -9.63 5.03
C PRO A 69 -15.31 -9.39 3.62
N HIS A 70 -15.90 -10.08 2.61
CA HIS A 70 -15.53 -9.84 1.21
C HIS A 70 -15.99 -8.46 0.71
N LYS A 71 -17.15 -7.97 1.13
CA LYS A 71 -17.63 -6.63 0.76
C LYS A 71 -16.80 -5.50 1.38
N LEU A 72 -16.32 -5.68 2.61
CA LEU A 72 -15.46 -4.68 3.27
C LEU A 72 -14.08 -4.58 2.63
N PHE A 73 -13.63 -5.66 1.98
CA PHE A 73 -12.27 -5.81 1.45
C PHE A 73 -12.22 -5.97 -0.07
N ILE A 74 -13.34 -5.90 -0.76
CA ILE A 74 -13.35 -5.86 -2.22
C ILE A 74 -13.04 -4.42 -2.66
N PRO A 75 -11.86 -4.19 -3.24
CA PRO A 75 -11.41 -2.86 -3.65
C PRO A 75 -12.38 -2.13 -4.57
N ASN A 76 -13.10 -2.86 -5.41
CA ASN A 76 -13.99 -2.30 -6.43
C ASN A 76 -15.18 -1.52 -5.85
N ASN A 77 -15.59 -1.81 -4.61
CA ASN A 77 -16.73 -1.11 -3.98
C ASN A 77 -16.30 0.11 -3.15
N ILE A 78 -15.01 0.25 -2.85
CA ILE A 78 -14.52 1.29 -1.94
C ILE A 78 -14.18 2.57 -2.69
N TYR A 79 -13.67 2.45 -3.93
CA TYR A 79 -13.39 3.56 -4.82
C TYR A 79 -14.37 3.55 -6.00
N ALA A 80 -15.68 3.45 -5.71
CA ALA A 80 -16.72 3.47 -6.75
C ALA A 80 -16.80 4.82 -7.47
N SER A 81 -16.46 5.90 -6.77
CA SER A 81 -16.36 7.23 -7.36
C SER A 81 -15.11 7.35 -8.22
N LYS A 82 -15.30 7.44 -9.53
CA LYS A 82 -14.21 7.70 -10.50
C LYS A 82 -13.86 9.18 -10.56
N LYS A 83 -13.70 9.83 -9.41
CA LYS A 83 -13.30 11.24 -9.37
C LYS A 83 -11.80 11.36 -9.57
N ASN A 84 -11.40 12.28 -10.41
CA ASN A 84 -10.01 12.67 -10.56
C ASN A 84 -9.54 13.42 -9.31
N GLY A 85 -8.26 13.35 -9.03
CA GLY A 85 -7.66 14.13 -7.96
C GLY A 85 -7.56 15.61 -8.34
N LYS A 86 -7.26 16.43 -7.34
CA LYS A 86 -7.05 17.89 -7.53
C LYS A 86 -5.58 18.24 -7.81
N TRP A 87 -4.66 17.33 -7.50
CA TRP A 87 -3.22 17.55 -7.65
C TRP A 87 -2.66 16.87 -8.92
N SER A 88 -1.82 17.62 -9.64
CA SER A 88 -1.04 17.09 -10.77
C SER A 88 0.43 16.94 -10.36
N PRO A 89 0.95 15.71 -10.25
CA PRO A 89 2.35 15.47 -9.92
C PRO A 89 3.35 16.16 -10.86
N PHE A 90 2.97 16.38 -12.11
CA PHE A 90 3.82 17.03 -13.10
C PHE A 90 4.24 18.44 -12.68
N ASN A 91 3.35 19.21 -12.06
CA ASN A 91 3.62 20.59 -11.68
C ASN A 91 4.77 20.71 -10.67
N ASP A 92 4.86 19.74 -9.73
CA ASP A 92 5.83 19.82 -8.63
C ASP A 92 7.01 18.87 -8.79
N LEU A 93 6.84 17.78 -9.55
CA LEU A 93 7.79 16.67 -9.58
C LEU A 93 8.35 16.39 -10.99
N SER A 94 8.01 17.21 -12.00
CA SER A 94 8.51 17.00 -13.36
C SER A 94 10.04 16.99 -13.39
N ASN A 95 10.58 16.06 -14.19
CA ASN A 95 12.03 15.88 -14.38
C ASN A 95 12.84 15.60 -13.09
N LYS A 96 12.19 15.37 -11.95
CA LYS A 96 12.89 14.97 -10.71
C LYS A 96 13.26 13.49 -10.72
N LYS A 97 14.32 13.15 -9.96
CA LYS A 97 14.59 11.78 -9.54
C LYS A 97 13.64 11.45 -8.40
N ILE A 98 12.96 10.32 -8.46
CA ILE A 98 12.02 9.88 -7.42
C ILE A 98 12.55 8.60 -6.79
N LEU A 99 12.59 8.52 -5.45
CA LEU A 99 12.87 7.32 -4.69
C LEU A 99 11.60 6.83 -3.98
N ILE A 100 11.15 5.63 -4.29
CA ILE A 100 10.02 5.00 -3.59
C ILE A 100 10.58 4.02 -2.56
N LEU A 101 10.18 4.19 -1.29
CA LEU A 101 10.60 3.36 -0.17
C LEU A 101 9.50 2.37 0.21
N GLY A 102 9.76 1.09 -0.02
CA GLY A 102 8.88 -0.02 0.37
C GLY A 102 9.25 -0.61 1.74
N PRO A 103 8.42 -1.51 2.30
CA PRO A 103 8.58 -2.05 3.65
C PRO A 103 9.53 -3.26 3.74
N GLY A 104 10.24 -3.63 2.69
CA GLY A 104 11.12 -4.80 2.66
C GLY A 104 12.26 -4.73 3.68
N GLU A 105 12.71 -5.87 4.18
CA GLU A 105 13.75 -5.96 5.21
C GLU A 105 15.13 -5.48 4.74
N ASN A 106 15.38 -5.55 3.43
CA ASN A 106 16.63 -5.06 2.85
C ASN A 106 16.88 -3.56 3.10
N ILE A 107 15.84 -2.78 3.44
CA ILE A 107 16.01 -1.40 3.90
C ILE A 107 16.89 -1.34 5.16
N LYS A 108 16.61 -2.18 6.15
CA LYS A 108 17.34 -2.19 7.41
C LYS A 108 18.81 -2.55 7.18
N LYS A 109 19.08 -3.58 6.35
CA LYS A 109 20.43 -4.05 6.00
C LYS A 109 21.22 -3.04 5.19
N ASN A 110 20.55 -2.20 4.41
CA ASN A 110 21.19 -1.22 3.52
C ASN A 110 20.93 0.24 3.96
N LYS A 111 20.61 0.48 5.23
CA LYS A 111 20.21 1.79 5.75
C LYS A 111 21.23 2.88 5.43
N THR A 112 22.49 2.65 5.72
CA THR A 112 23.59 3.59 5.47
C THR A 112 23.74 3.90 3.98
N LYS A 113 23.70 2.88 3.11
CA LYS A 113 23.76 3.04 1.65
C LYS A 113 22.61 3.89 1.12
N ILE A 114 21.39 3.64 1.62
CA ILE A 114 20.20 4.40 1.21
C ILE A 114 20.27 5.86 1.67
N ILE A 115 20.71 6.10 2.90
CA ILE A 115 20.89 7.47 3.43
C ILE A 115 21.95 8.22 2.61
N ARG A 116 23.10 7.60 2.30
CA ARG A 116 24.12 8.17 1.42
C ARG A 116 23.52 8.51 0.06
N PHE A 117 22.82 7.56 -0.56
CA PHE A 117 22.15 7.78 -1.84
C PHE A 117 21.20 8.98 -1.81
N ILE A 118 20.38 9.11 -0.76
CA ILE A 118 19.45 10.25 -0.61
C ILE A 118 20.23 11.57 -0.54
N LYS A 119 21.34 11.62 0.23
CA LYS A 119 22.16 12.81 0.36
C LYS A 119 22.85 13.21 -0.96
N ASP A 120 23.42 12.23 -1.66
CA ASP A 120 24.23 12.46 -2.88
C ASP A 120 23.35 12.73 -4.11
N LYS A 121 22.26 12.00 -4.28
CA LYS A 121 21.41 12.10 -5.49
C LYS A 121 20.20 13.01 -5.32
N ARG A 122 19.88 13.39 -4.08
CA ARG A 122 18.77 14.28 -3.67
C ARG A 122 17.46 13.96 -4.40
N PRO A 123 17.00 12.68 -4.38
CA PRO A 123 15.74 12.33 -5.00
C PRO A 123 14.57 12.88 -4.18
N PHE A 124 13.41 13.06 -4.80
CA PHE A 124 12.15 13.24 -4.08
C PHE A 124 11.73 11.87 -3.51
N VAL A 125 11.62 11.78 -2.17
CA VAL A 125 11.43 10.51 -1.45
C VAL A 125 9.96 10.29 -1.12
N ILE A 126 9.37 9.24 -1.68
CA ILE A 126 8.01 8.78 -1.41
C ILE A 126 8.09 7.53 -0.52
N ALA A 127 7.61 7.60 0.71
CA ALA A 127 7.50 6.44 1.59
C ALA A 127 6.11 5.80 1.49
N LEU A 128 6.03 4.47 1.45
CA LEU A 128 4.76 3.75 1.34
C LEU A 128 4.12 3.53 2.71
N ASN A 129 2.84 3.90 2.85
CA ASN A 129 2.04 3.70 4.07
C ASN A 129 2.78 4.25 5.32
N SER A 130 2.80 3.45 6.39
CA SER A 130 3.48 3.75 7.66
C SER A 130 4.95 3.32 7.70
N PHE A 131 5.65 3.30 6.55
CA PHE A 131 7.09 3.02 6.52
C PHE A 131 7.87 3.89 7.52
N ASN A 132 8.71 3.28 8.37
CA ASN A 132 9.42 3.96 9.44
C ASN A 132 10.88 3.47 9.66
N SER A 133 11.45 2.77 8.67
CA SER A 133 12.82 2.25 8.78
C SER A 133 13.91 3.30 8.59
N LEU A 134 13.55 4.49 8.10
CA LEU A 134 14.41 5.67 8.00
C LEU A 134 13.84 6.82 8.84
N GLN A 135 14.69 7.82 9.13
CA GLN A 135 14.25 9.03 9.83
C GLN A 135 13.24 9.80 8.98
N GLU A 136 12.19 10.33 9.62
CA GLU A 136 11.09 11.04 8.95
C GLU A 136 11.57 12.23 8.09
N LYS A 137 12.60 12.96 8.56
CA LYS A 137 13.20 14.09 7.83
C LYS A 137 13.80 13.73 6.46
N LEU A 138 13.98 12.43 6.16
CA LEU A 138 14.44 11.96 4.86
C LEU A 138 13.29 11.62 3.91
N VAL A 139 12.04 11.76 4.36
CA VAL A 139 10.84 11.46 3.59
C VAL A 139 10.16 12.76 3.21
N ASN A 140 9.99 13.01 1.90
CA ASN A 140 9.29 14.20 1.44
C ASN A 140 7.78 14.05 1.50
N VAL A 141 7.27 12.83 1.23
CA VAL A 141 5.84 12.56 1.20
C VAL A 141 5.55 11.08 1.47
N ARG A 142 4.37 10.78 1.99
CA ARG A 142 3.87 9.43 2.16
C ARG A 142 2.75 9.13 1.18
N ALA A 143 2.82 7.99 0.50
CA ALA A 143 1.74 7.55 -0.37
C ALA A 143 0.88 6.49 0.35
N ILE A 144 -0.43 6.69 0.30
CA ILE A 144 -1.42 5.77 0.85
C ILE A 144 -2.60 5.65 -0.12
N CYS A 145 -3.11 4.44 -0.32
CA CYS A 145 -4.32 4.25 -1.13
C CYS A 145 -5.14 3.03 -0.70
N HIS A 146 -4.55 2.10 0.05
CA HIS A 146 -5.22 0.86 0.40
C HIS A 146 -6.09 1.05 1.65
N PRO A 147 -7.42 0.80 1.60
CA PRO A 147 -8.34 1.03 2.72
C PRO A 147 -7.90 0.38 4.02
N LYS A 148 -7.43 -0.87 3.95
CA LYS A 148 -6.93 -1.58 5.14
C LYS A 148 -5.77 -0.83 5.79
N ARG A 149 -4.87 -0.27 4.98
CA ARG A 149 -3.71 0.47 5.49
C ARG A 149 -4.11 1.82 6.07
N ILE A 150 -5.11 2.48 5.49
CA ILE A 150 -5.65 3.72 6.05
C ILE A 150 -6.23 3.46 7.44
N ILE A 151 -7.07 2.42 7.57
CA ILE A 151 -7.66 2.05 8.86
C ILE A 151 -6.60 1.55 9.83
N SER A 152 -5.68 0.70 9.38
CA SER A 152 -4.72 0.04 10.23
C SER A 152 -3.59 0.96 10.70
N ASP A 153 -3.22 1.92 9.91
CA ASP A 153 -2.08 2.80 10.16
C ASP A 153 -2.50 4.22 10.59
N PHE A 154 -3.80 4.42 10.92
CA PHE A 154 -4.36 5.76 11.16
C PHE A 154 -3.64 6.53 12.27
N ASP A 155 -3.30 5.89 13.38
CA ASP A 155 -2.58 6.53 14.48
C ASP A 155 -1.19 7.04 14.04
N PHE A 156 -0.49 6.24 13.25
CA PHE A 156 0.80 6.63 12.71
C PHE A 156 0.64 7.79 11.72
N LEU A 157 -0.27 7.64 10.78
CA LEU A 157 -0.54 8.65 9.73
C LEU A 157 -0.99 9.98 10.34
N ASN A 158 -1.73 9.95 11.43
CA ASN A 158 -2.19 11.17 12.11
C ASN A 158 -1.09 11.86 12.94
N ARG A 159 -0.09 11.12 13.42
CA ARG A 159 1.02 11.68 14.21
C ARG A 159 2.13 12.28 13.37
N VAL A 160 2.40 11.76 12.17
CA VAL A 160 3.48 12.26 11.34
C VAL A 160 3.08 13.57 10.65
N ASN A 161 4.02 14.52 10.58
CA ASN A 161 3.81 15.80 9.89
C ASN A 161 4.13 15.74 8.38
N THR A 162 4.69 14.63 7.91
CA THR A 162 5.01 14.44 6.49
C THR A 162 3.74 14.56 5.64
N PRO A 163 3.76 15.31 4.54
CA PRO A 163 2.67 15.41 3.58
C PRO A 163 2.23 14.02 3.07
N ILE A 164 0.98 13.91 2.64
CA ILE A 164 0.40 12.62 2.20
C ILE A 164 -0.10 12.74 0.77
N ILE A 165 0.27 11.78 -0.08
CA ILE A 165 -0.39 11.53 -1.38
C ILE A 165 -1.48 10.49 -1.13
N ALA A 166 -2.73 10.85 -1.38
CA ALA A 166 -3.88 9.96 -1.21
C ALA A 166 -4.99 10.29 -2.22
N PRO A 167 -5.83 9.31 -2.63
CA PRO A 167 -6.91 9.55 -3.57
C PRO A 167 -8.16 10.11 -2.87
N ILE A 168 -8.04 11.26 -2.23
CA ILE A 168 -9.08 11.84 -1.35
C ILE A 168 -10.39 12.07 -2.11
N SER A 169 -10.34 12.61 -3.33
CA SER A 169 -11.55 12.82 -4.15
C SER A 169 -12.27 11.51 -4.51
N SER A 170 -11.54 10.41 -4.63
CA SER A 170 -12.10 9.08 -4.91
C SER A 170 -12.45 8.29 -3.64
N MET A 171 -12.02 8.75 -2.48
CA MET A 171 -12.13 8.04 -1.21
C MET A 171 -13.52 8.23 -0.59
N PRO A 172 -14.17 7.15 -0.10
CA PRO A 172 -15.42 7.28 0.66
C PRO A 172 -15.23 8.10 1.94
N GLU A 173 -16.23 8.85 2.34
CA GLU A 173 -16.21 9.67 3.57
C GLU A 173 -15.78 8.86 4.81
N LYS A 174 -16.31 7.65 4.96
CA LYS A 174 -15.94 6.75 6.07
C LYS A 174 -14.43 6.51 6.19
N LEU A 175 -13.70 6.46 5.07
CA LEU A 175 -12.25 6.32 5.10
C LEU A 175 -11.54 7.65 5.39
N LYS A 176 -12.09 8.77 4.91
CA LYS A 176 -11.55 10.10 5.19
C LYS A 176 -11.58 10.40 6.69
N ASN A 177 -12.63 9.95 7.39
CA ASN A 177 -12.78 10.15 8.83
C ASN A 177 -11.68 9.47 9.68
N TYR A 178 -10.94 8.50 9.14
CA TYR A 178 -9.75 7.95 9.80
C TYR A 178 -8.51 8.86 9.65
N LEU A 179 -8.54 9.80 8.74
CA LEU A 179 -7.44 10.72 8.49
C LEU A 179 -7.84 12.09 9.02
N LYS A 180 -7.12 12.58 10.03
CA LYS A 180 -7.25 13.97 10.50
C LYS A 180 -6.62 14.88 9.47
N LEU A 181 -7.42 15.27 8.46
CA LEU A 181 -6.93 15.99 7.28
C LEU A 181 -6.69 17.47 7.54
N ASP A 182 -7.33 18.06 8.56
CA ASP A 182 -7.39 19.51 8.79
C ASP A 182 -6.01 20.17 8.98
N ASN A 183 -5.03 19.41 9.51
CA ASN A 183 -3.68 19.92 9.76
C ASN A 183 -2.62 19.25 8.87
N LYS A 184 -3.01 18.70 7.71
CA LYS A 184 -2.08 17.96 6.84
C LYS A 184 -2.06 18.51 5.42
N ILE A 185 -0.86 18.59 4.87
CA ILE A 185 -0.70 18.82 3.43
C ILE A 185 -1.05 17.53 2.70
N ILE A 186 -2.11 17.57 1.89
CA ILE A 186 -2.60 16.43 1.12
C ILE A 186 -2.47 16.71 -0.38
N PHE A 187 -1.75 15.82 -1.04
CA PHE A 187 -1.67 15.75 -2.50
C PHE A 187 -2.71 14.77 -3.01
N ASP A 188 -3.84 15.27 -3.49
CA ASP A 188 -4.98 14.47 -3.94
C ASP A 188 -4.77 13.96 -5.36
N PHE A 189 -4.18 12.78 -5.50
CA PHE A 189 -4.03 12.07 -6.77
C PHE A 189 -5.09 10.98 -6.88
N GLY A 190 -6.00 11.08 -7.85
CA GLY A 190 -7.17 10.22 -7.97
C GLY A 190 -6.82 8.75 -8.23
N LEU A 191 -7.69 7.85 -7.78
CA LEU A 191 -7.56 6.41 -7.98
C LEU A 191 -8.87 5.81 -8.49
N HIS A 192 -8.83 5.26 -9.70
CA HIS A 192 -9.92 4.50 -10.29
C HIS A 192 -9.57 3.02 -10.27
N LEU A 193 -10.43 2.18 -9.71
CA LEU A 193 -10.27 0.73 -9.74
C LEU A 193 -11.02 0.14 -10.92
N ASN A 194 -10.29 -0.53 -11.81
CA ASN A 194 -10.81 -1.04 -13.07
C ASN A 194 -10.82 -2.58 -13.20
N GLY A 195 -10.52 -3.28 -12.12
CA GLY A 195 -10.47 -4.74 -12.10
C GLY A 195 -9.34 -5.30 -12.97
N LYS A 196 -9.67 -5.98 -14.09
CA LYS A 196 -8.69 -6.61 -15.00
C LYS A 196 -8.32 -5.75 -16.21
N LYS A 197 -8.85 -4.51 -16.32
CA LYS A 197 -8.64 -3.65 -17.48
C LYS A 197 -7.20 -3.13 -17.56
N LYS A 198 -6.91 -2.39 -18.64
CA LYS A 198 -5.59 -1.79 -18.88
C LYS A 198 -5.22 -0.77 -17.77
N ILE A 199 -3.96 -0.74 -17.41
CA ILE A 199 -3.39 0.28 -16.54
C ILE A 199 -3.35 1.60 -17.32
N PHE A 200 -3.81 2.67 -16.67
CA PHE A 200 -3.76 4.01 -17.24
C PHE A 200 -3.29 5.01 -16.19
N VAL A 201 -2.44 5.94 -16.60
CA VAL A 201 -1.96 7.03 -15.76
C VAL A 201 -2.28 8.35 -16.47
N GLY A 202 -3.16 9.13 -15.88
CA GLY A 202 -3.54 10.46 -16.32
C GLY A 202 -2.75 11.56 -15.59
N LYS A 203 -3.13 12.82 -15.87
CA LYS A 203 -2.50 14.01 -15.29
C LYS A 203 -2.64 14.06 -13.76
N ASN A 204 -3.78 13.70 -13.21
CA ASN A 204 -4.12 13.84 -11.79
C ASN A 204 -4.85 12.61 -11.23
N TYR A 205 -4.75 11.45 -11.91
CA TYR A 205 -5.31 10.19 -11.44
C TYR A 205 -4.62 9.00 -12.12
N CYS A 206 -4.82 7.82 -11.55
CA CYS A 206 -4.51 6.57 -12.22
C CYS A 206 -5.70 5.60 -12.19
N SER A 207 -5.71 4.69 -13.16
CA SER A 207 -6.65 3.58 -13.23
C SER A 207 -5.86 2.27 -13.16
N ILE A 208 -5.99 1.56 -12.04
CA ILE A 208 -5.25 0.31 -11.75
C ILE A 208 -6.22 -0.77 -11.26
N PRO A 209 -5.85 -2.06 -11.40
CA PRO A 209 -6.76 -3.16 -11.05
C PRO A 209 -7.14 -3.24 -9.57
N LYS A 210 -6.19 -2.90 -8.69
CA LYS A 210 -6.33 -3.00 -7.22
C LYS A 210 -5.61 -1.83 -6.55
N PRO A 211 -6.01 -1.42 -5.33
CA PRO A 211 -5.40 -0.29 -4.63
C PRO A 211 -4.05 -0.70 -4.00
N LEU A 212 -3.12 -1.11 -4.85
CA LEU A 212 -1.77 -1.46 -4.45
C LEU A 212 -0.92 -0.19 -4.41
N VAL A 213 -0.50 0.21 -3.23
CA VAL A 213 0.22 1.48 -3.00
C VAL A 213 1.52 1.60 -3.80
N PHE A 214 2.19 0.49 -4.09
CA PHE A 214 3.36 0.48 -4.96
C PHE A 214 3.01 1.00 -6.36
N PHE A 215 1.98 0.41 -6.99
CA PHE A 215 1.57 0.82 -8.34
C PHE A 215 0.92 2.20 -8.37
N TYR A 216 0.24 2.58 -7.29
CA TYR A 216 -0.26 3.93 -7.10
C TYR A 216 0.89 4.96 -7.08
N SER A 217 1.94 4.71 -6.29
CA SER A 217 3.12 5.58 -6.23
C SER A 217 3.93 5.59 -7.52
N LEU A 218 4.02 4.45 -8.20
CA LEU A 218 4.63 4.37 -9.53
C LEU A 218 3.83 5.21 -10.54
N SER A 219 2.50 5.19 -10.45
CA SER A 219 1.63 6.04 -11.29
C SER A 219 1.84 7.54 -11.03
N VAL A 220 2.05 7.93 -9.77
CA VAL A 220 2.43 9.33 -9.41
C VAL A 220 3.74 9.71 -10.11
N ALA A 221 4.76 8.86 -10.04
CA ALA A 221 6.05 9.12 -10.68
C ALA A 221 5.96 9.19 -12.21
N ILE A 222 5.11 8.36 -12.82
CA ILE A 222 4.83 8.39 -14.27
C ILE A 222 4.09 9.67 -14.65
N SER A 223 3.04 10.04 -13.92
CA SER A 223 2.28 11.29 -14.14
C SER A 223 3.18 12.51 -14.02
N ALA A 224 4.15 12.47 -13.11
CA ALA A 224 5.17 13.51 -12.94
C ALA A 224 6.18 13.59 -14.10
N LYS A 225 6.22 12.63 -15.01
CA LYS A 225 7.32 12.47 -15.99
C LYS A 225 8.69 12.46 -15.30
N ALA A 226 8.81 11.66 -14.23
CA ALA A 226 10.03 11.56 -13.47
C ALA A 226 11.24 11.19 -14.35
N LYS A 227 12.39 11.87 -14.14
CA LYS A 227 13.63 11.60 -14.87
C LYS A 227 14.15 10.18 -14.63
N LYS A 228 14.08 9.71 -13.38
CA LYS A 228 14.46 8.36 -12.93
C LYS A 228 13.63 7.97 -11.74
N ILE A 229 13.27 6.69 -11.65
CA ILE A 229 12.53 6.12 -10.53
C ILE A 229 13.40 5.08 -9.86
N TYR A 230 13.74 5.32 -8.59
CA TYR A 230 14.50 4.41 -7.76
C TYR A 230 13.59 3.70 -6.77
N LEU A 231 13.90 2.43 -6.49
CA LEU A 231 13.18 1.61 -5.53
C LEU A 231 14.14 1.12 -4.45
N ALA A 232 13.71 1.16 -3.19
CA ALA A 232 14.39 0.50 -2.09
C ALA A 232 13.38 -0.20 -1.18
N GLY A 233 13.71 -1.41 -0.68
CA GLY A 233 12.80 -2.21 0.14
C GLY A 233 11.67 -2.88 -0.64
N PHE A 234 11.91 -3.20 -1.88
CA PHE A 234 11.03 -4.02 -2.72
C PHE A 234 11.64 -5.41 -2.90
N ASP A 235 11.82 -6.10 -1.78
CA ASP A 235 12.53 -7.39 -1.72
C ASP A 235 11.85 -8.50 -2.52
N GLY A 236 10.54 -8.37 -2.72
CA GLY A 236 9.68 -9.39 -3.30
C GLY A 236 9.11 -10.35 -2.24
N TYR A 237 8.07 -11.04 -2.60
CA TYR A 237 7.45 -12.07 -1.77
C TYR A 237 8.24 -13.40 -1.88
N LYS A 238 7.94 -14.35 -1.01
CA LYS A 238 8.42 -15.73 -1.16
C LYS A 238 7.85 -16.34 -2.44
N ASN A 239 8.55 -17.29 -3.04
CA ASN A 239 8.15 -17.84 -4.36
C ASN A 239 6.79 -18.54 -4.35
N ASP A 240 6.38 -19.06 -3.20
CA ASP A 240 5.09 -19.74 -2.95
C ASP A 240 3.98 -18.79 -2.49
N ASP A 241 4.27 -17.49 -2.36
CA ASP A 241 3.29 -16.49 -1.95
C ASP A 241 2.49 -16.02 -3.17
N PRO A 242 1.15 -16.16 -3.17
CA PRO A 242 0.30 -15.73 -4.29
C PRO A 242 0.41 -14.24 -4.62
N PHE A 243 0.87 -13.42 -3.69
CA PHE A 243 1.17 -12.00 -3.97
C PHE A 243 2.43 -11.81 -4.82
N SER A 244 3.32 -12.82 -4.89
CA SER A 244 4.48 -12.78 -5.78
C SER A 244 4.02 -12.72 -7.24
N ASP A 245 3.17 -13.65 -7.64
CA ASP A 245 2.66 -13.74 -9.02
C ASP A 245 1.81 -12.53 -9.38
N GLU A 246 0.96 -12.09 -8.46
CA GLU A 246 0.12 -10.91 -8.67
C GLU A 246 0.98 -9.65 -8.90
N THR A 247 1.99 -9.42 -8.05
CA THR A 247 2.84 -8.23 -8.14
C THR A 247 3.69 -8.27 -9.41
N ASN A 248 4.27 -9.43 -9.75
CA ASN A 248 5.05 -9.60 -10.98
C ASN A 248 4.19 -9.40 -12.22
N HIS A 249 2.95 -9.90 -12.23
CA HIS A 249 2.02 -9.71 -13.33
C HIS A 249 1.70 -8.21 -13.56
N TYR A 250 1.37 -7.47 -12.50
CA TYR A 250 1.10 -6.04 -12.63
C TYR A 250 2.34 -5.23 -12.98
N LEU A 251 3.51 -5.58 -12.42
CA LEU A 251 4.77 -4.93 -12.76
C LEU A 251 5.09 -5.11 -14.25
N LYS A 252 4.94 -6.34 -14.76
CA LYS A 252 5.10 -6.60 -16.21
C LYS A 252 4.17 -5.73 -17.04
N LYS A 253 2.90 -5.62 -16.67
CA LYS A 253 1.93 -4.74 -17.37
C LYS A 253 2.35 -3.27 -17.33
N PHE A 254 2.82 -2.76 -16.19
CA PHE A 254 3.33 -1.39 -16.09
C PHE A 254 4.51 -1.17 -17.02
N LEU A 255 5.49 -2.08 -17.01
CA LEU A 255 6.67 -1.99 -17.88
C LEU A 255 6.32 -2.10 -19.37
N GLN A 256 5.34 -2.92 -19.74
CA GLN A 256 4.85 -3.01 -21.12
C GLN A 256 4.14 -1.73 -21.57
N THR A 257 3.33 -1.12 -20.69
CA THR A 257 2.56 0.09 -21.03
C THR A 257 3.44 1.34 -21.04
N TYR A 258 4.44 1.40 -20.15
CA TYR A 258 5.30 2.58 -19.93
C TYR A 258 6.78 2.22 -20.07
N GLY A 259 7.15 1.41 -21.05
CA GLY A 259 8.46 0.77 -21.22
C GLY A 259 9.70 1.67 -21.23
N LYS A 260 9.53 2.98 -21.37
CA LYS A 260 10.62 3.97 -21.23
C LYS A 260 10.89 4.38 -19.77
N LEU A 261 10.26 3.71 -18.79
CA LEU A 261 10.51 3.99 -17.38
C LEU A 261 11.93 3.58 -16.99
N SER A 262 12.75 4.55 -16.62
CA SER A 262 14.03 4.29 -15.98
C SER A 262 13.83 3.85 -14.54
N LEU A 263 13.42 2.59 -14.34
CA LEU A 263 13.16 1.99 -13.04
C LEU A 263 14.38 1.20 -12.57
N ILE A 264 14.93 1.53 -11.41
CA ILE A 264 16.19 0.99 -10.87
C ILE A 264 16.02 0.62 -9.40
N THR A 265 16.53 -0.55 -8.96
CA THR A 265 16.53 -0.89 -7.53
C THR A 265 17.85 -0.52 -6.86
N ILE A 266 17.77 0.05 -5.66
CA ILE A 266 18.94 0.34 -4.79
C ILE A 266 19.26 -0.86 -3.91
N THR A 267 18.24 -1.61 -3.49
CA THR A 267 18.38 -2.81 -2.66
C THR A 267 18.10 -4.06 -3.48
N LYS A 268 18.62 -5.22 -3.03
CA LYS A 268 18.32 -6.50 -3.67
C LYS A 268 16.82 -6.72 -3.77
N SER A 269 16.36 -7.18 -4.93
CA SER A 269 14.94 -7.42 -5.22
C SER A 269 14.79 -8.75 -5.98
N LYS A 270 13.70 -9.45 -5.74
CA LYS A 270 13.28 -10.62 -6.54
C LYS A 270 12.49 -10.21 -7.79
N TYR A 271 12.04 -8.96 -7.85
CA TYR A 271 11.39 -8.44 -9.05
C TYR A 271 12.41 -8.24 -10.17
N LYS A 272 11.98 -8.47 -11.42
CA LYS A 272 12.81 -8.27 -12.62
C LYS A 272 12.99 -6.77 -12.91
N ILE A 273 13.73 -6.08 -12.05
CA ILE A 273 14.04 -4.66 -12.16
C ILE A 273 15.57 -4.51 -12.11
N PRO A 274 16.18 -3.73 -13.03
CA PRO A 274 17.61 -3.52 -13.04
C PRO A 274 18.15 -2.98 -11.69
N PRO A 275 19.23 -3.55 -11.14
CA PRO A 275 19.89 -2.99 -9.98
C PRO A 275 20.65 -1.72 -10.33
N LEU A 276 20.85 -0.83 -9.34
CA LEU A 276 21.74 0.31 -9.45
C LEU A 276 23.18 -0.23 -9.63
N LYS A 277 23.76 0.03 -10.78
CA LYS A 277 25.21 -0.15 -10.99
C LYS A 277 25.91 0.95 -10.21
N LEU A 278 26.73 0.55 -9.25
CA LEU A 278 27.61 1.43 -8.46
C LEU A 278 28.88 1.69 -9.22
#